data_f52a25111532075d4bf241c7f532aacc
#
_entry.id   f52a25111532075d4bf241c7f532aacc
#
_cell.length_a   1.000
_cell.length_b   1.000
_cell.length_c   1.000
_cell.angle_alpha   90.00
_cell.angle_beta   90.00
_cell.angle_gamma   90.00
#
_symmetry.space_group_name_H-M   'P 1'
#
loop_
_entity.id
_entity.type
_entity.pdbx_description
1 polymer ?
#
loop_
_entity_poly.entity_id
_entity_poly.type
_entity_poly.pdbx_seq_one_letter_code
_entity_poly.pdbx_strand_id
1 'polypeptide(L)'
;MDAKVRKELDDLLSMVGHWKTDKLRQAGNEPGWEFLARDLMEEIDDHVAPYVRRLVECGYITEGERALFLDACLTQVHELSMHLWTEVSHDSK
;
A
#
# COMPACT_ATOMS: atom_id res chain seq x y z
N MET A 1 -12.70 -5.30 -17.50
CA MET A 1 -11.89 -6.12 -16.57
C MET A 1 -12.67 -7.36 -16.17
N ASP A 2 -12.05 -8.52 -16.27
CA ASP A 2 -12.63 -9.78 -15.83
C ASP A 2 -12.89 -9.77 -14.31
N ALA A 3 -13.98 -10.38 -13.89
CA ALA A 3 -14.37 -10.46 -12.48
C ALA A 3 -13.31 -11.13 -11.62
N LYS A 4 -12.63 -12.16 -12.13
CA LYS A 4 -11.54 -12.84 -11.43
C LYS A 4 -10.36 -11.91 -11.19
N VAL A 5 -9.99 -11.16 -12.20
CA VAL A 5 -8.86 -10.22 -12.13
C VAL A 5 -9.19 -9.10 -11.15
N ARG A 6 -10.42 -8.60 -11.20
CA ARG A 6 -10.87 -7.57 -10.28
C ARG A 6 -10.80 -8.05 -8.84
N LYS A 7 -11.23 -9.28 -8.59
CA LYS A 7 -11.15 -9.87 -7.26
C LYS A 7 -9.72 -9.99 -6.77
N GLU A 8 -8.80 -10.40 -7.67
CA GLU A 8 -7.38 -10.49 -7.31
C GLU A 8 -6.80 -9.14 -6.95
N LEU A 9 -7.15 -8.09 -7.69
CA LEU A 9 -6.71 -6.74 -7.38
C LEU A 9 -7.29 -6.25 -6.05
N ASP A 10 -8.57 -6.55 -5.80
CA ASP A 10 -9.20 -6.19 -4.52
C ASP A 10 -8.52 -6.91 -3.36
N ASP A 11 -8.17 -8.19 -3.54
CA ASP A 11 -7.46 -8.97 -2.52
C ASP A 11 -6.06 -8.42 -2.27
N LEU A 12 -5.36 -8.00 -3.32
CA LEU A 12 -4.04 -7.36 -3.19
C LEU A 12 -4.14 -6.05 -2.43
N LEU A 13 -5.14 -5.23 -2.73
CA LEU A 13 -5.32 -3.96 -2.04
C LEU A 13 -5.66 -4.18 -0.58
N SER A 14 -6.46 -5.20 -0.28
CA SER A 14 -6.77 -5.60 1.08
C SER A 14 -5.51 -6.03 1.83
N MET A 15 -4.62 -6.76 1.17
CA MET A 15 -3.33 -7.18 1.72
C MET A 15 -2.46 -5.98 2.07
N VAL A 16 -2.41 -4.99 1.17
CA VAL A 16 -1.69 -3.73 1.43
C VAL A 16 -2.27 -3.03 2.66
N GLY A 17 -3.59 -3.04 2.80
CA GLY A 17 -4.27 -2.49 3.98
C GLY A 17 -3.86 -3.19 5.27
N HIS A 18 -3.70 -4.51 5.25
CA HIS A 18 -3.22 -5.27 6.39
C HIS A 18 -1.77 -4.91 6.73
N TRP A 19 -0.92 -4.77 5.72
CA TRP A 19 0.46 -4.32 5.93
C TRP A 19 0.50 -2.95 6.60
N LYS A 20 -0.37 -2.04 6.16
CA LYS A 20 -0.50 -0.71 6.76
C LYS A 20 -0.87 -0.82 8.24
N THR A 21 -1.85 -1.66 8.57
CA THR A 21 -2.28 -1.88 9.94
C THR A 21 -1.13 -2.41 10.81
N ASP A 22 -0.35 -3.36 10.29
CA ASP A 22 0.80 -3.91 10.99
C ASP A 22 1.86 -2.84 11.26
N LYS A 23 2.11 -1.95 10.30
CA LYS A 23 3.04 -0.84 10.48
C LYS A 23 2.56 0.11 11.60
N LEU A 24 1.27 0.37 11.65
CA LEU A 24 0.69 1.21 12.70
C LEU A 24 0.90 0.61 14.09
N ARG A 25 0.78 -0.71 14.21
CA ARG A 25 1.05 -1.40 15.47
C ARG A 25 2.52 -1.28 15.87
N GLN A 26 3.43 -1.42 14.90
CA GLN A 26 4.86 -1.29 15.16
C GLN A 26 5.22 0.11 15.64
N ALA A 27 4.57 1.13 15.09
CA ALA A 27 4.85 2.52 15.41
C ALA A 27 4.67 2.85 16.89
N GLY A 28 3.76 2.16 17.57
CA GLY A 28 3.49 2.40 18.99
C GLY A 28 4.57 1.87 19.93
N ASN A 29 5.46 1.01 19.46
CA ASN A 29 6.37 0.26 20.32
C ASN A 29 7.85 0.44 20.01
N GLU A 30 8.22 1.01 18.85
CA GLU A 30 9.62 1.03 18.42
C GLU A 30 10.07 2.39 17.90
N PRO A 31 11.36 2.74 18.11
CA PRO A 31 11.94 3.89 17.42
C PRO A 31 12.04 3.60 15.92
N GLY A 32 12.08 4.64 15.10
CA GLY A 32 12.15 4.48 13.65
C GLY A 32 10.81 4.45 12.96
N TRP A 33 9.76 4.89 13.64
CA TRP A 33 8.41 4.96 13.05
C TRP A 33 8.37 5.76 11.74
N GLU A 34 9.26 6.72 11.59
CA GLU A 34 9.33 7.57 10.39
C GLU A 34 9.69 6.81 9.13
N PHE A 35 10.25 5.60 9.27
CA PHE A 35 10.61 4.76 8.13
C PHE A 35 9.51 3.78 7.73
N LEU A 36 8.46 3.65 8.54
CA LEU A 36 7.41 2.65 8.29
C LEU A 36 6.64 2.90 7.00
N ALA A 37 6.32 4.15 6.68
CA ALA A 37 5.64 4.47 5.43
C ALA A 37 6.52 4.12 4.22
N ARG A 38 7.81 4.38 4.31
CA ARG A 38 8.76 4.03 3.28
C ARG A 38 8.86 2.50 3.11
N ASP A 39 8.89 1.78 4.23
CA ASP A 39 8.91 0.32 4.21
C ASP A 39 7.67 -0.25 3.52
N LEU A 40 6.50 0.32 3.79
CA LEU A 40 5.26 -0.08 3.12
C LEU A 40 5.36 0.16 1.61
N MET A 41 5.88 1.31 1.21
CA MET A 41 6.06 1.62 -0.20
C MET A 41 7.00 0.64 -0.88
N GLU A 42 8.11 0.28 -0.22
CA GLU A 42 9.05 -0.70 -0.75
C GLU A 42 8.42 -2.08 -0.90
N GLU A 43 7.58 -2.50 0.05
CA GLU A 43 6.86 -3.77 -0.04
C GLU A 43 5.91 -3.77 -1.24
N ILE A 44 5.21 -2.66 -1.49
CA ILE A 44 4.34 -2.51 -2.66
C ILE A 44 5.16 -2.60 -3.95
N ASP A 45 6.29 -1.91 -4.03
CA ASP A 45 7.15 -1.93 -5.20
C ASP A 45 7.74 -3.32 -5.46
N ASP A 46 8.08 -4.06 -4.42
CA ASP A 46 8.74 -5.36 -4.55
C ASP A 46 7.74 -6.50 -4.82
N HIS A 47 6.53 -6.43 -4.28
CA HIS A 47 5.59 -7.56 -4.31
C HIS A 47 4.33 -7.30 -5.12
N VAL A 48 3.85 -6.07 -5.15
CA VAL A 48 2.59 -5.74 -5.81
C VAL A 48 2.81 -5.20 -7.22
N ALA A 49 3.69 -4.23 -7.38
CA ALA A 49 3.91 -3.58 -8.67
C ALA A 49 4.35 -4.55 -9.78
N PRO A 50 5.28 -5.50 -9.53
CA PRO A 50 5.66 -6.46 -10.57
C PRO A 50 4.52 -7.37 -11.00
N TYR A 51 3.66 -7.77 -10.06
CA TYR A 51 2.50 -8.61 -10.38
C TYR A 51 1.50 -7.86 -11.25
N VAL A 52 1.18 -6.62 -10.88
CA VAL A 52 0.24 -5.78 -11.63
C VAL A 52 0.79 -5.48 -13.03
N ARG A 53 2.08 -5.23 -13.13
CA ARG A 53 2.74 -5.04 -14.42
C ARG A 53 2.57 -6.26 -15.33
N ARG A 54 2.71 -7.46 -14.75
CA ARG A 54 2.52 -8.71 -15.50
C ARG A 54 1.08 -8.83 -16.00
N LEU A 55 0.11 -8.39 -15.21
CA LEU A 55 -1.29 -8.39 -15.65
C LEU A 55 -1.50 -7.52 -16.88
N VAL A 56 -0.83 -6.37 -16.96
CA VAL A 56 -0.87 -5.52 -18.15
C VAL A 56 -0.22 -6.23 -19.33
N GLU A 57 0.96 -6.79 -19.13
CA GLU A 57 1.69 -7.49 -20.19
C GLU A 57 0.91 -8.66 -20.77
N CYS A 58 0.14 -9.36 -19.93
CA CYS A 58 -0.69 -10.48 -20.36
C CYS A 58 -2.06 -10.06 -20.88
N GLY A 59 -2.37 -8.77 -20.88
CA GLY A 59 -3.62 -8.28 -21.44
C GLY A 59 -4.82 -8.39 -20.52
N TYR A 60 -4.64 -8.68 -19.24
CA TYR A 60 -5.73 -8.78 -18.28
C TYR A 60 -6.26 -7.44 -17.82
N ILE A 61 -5.42 -6.42 -17.79
CA ILE A 61 -5.80 -5.06 -17.44
C ILE A 61 -5.11 -4.07 -18.37
N THR A 62 -5.62 -2.85 -18.44
CA THR A 62 -5.03 -1.76 -19.21
C THR A 62 -4.01 -0.98 -18.36
N GLU A 63 -3.18 -0.17 -19.03
CA GLU A 63 -2.26 0.75 -18.35
C GLU A 63 -3.02 1.73 -17.46
N GLY A 64 -4.18 2.20 -17.91
CA GLY A 64 -5.02 3.08 -17.10
C GLY A 64 -5.52 2.41 -15.83
N GLU A 65 -5.93 1.15 -15.93
CA GLU A 65 -6.39 0.37 -14.78
C GLU A 65 -5.23 0.11 -13.80
N ARG A 66 -4.04 -0.16 -14.34
CA ARG A 66 -2.83 -0.32 -13.54
C ARG A 66 -2.53 0.96 -12.76
N ALA A 67 -2.58 2.11 -13.43
CA ALA A 67 -2.29 3.39 -12.80
C ALA A 67 -3.28 3.68 -11.66
N LEU A 68 -4.56 3.42 -11.87
CA LEU A 68 -5.59 3.61 -10.85
C LEU A 68 -5.36 2.68 -9.65
N PHE A 69 -4.99 1.44 -9.90
CA PHE A 69 -4.72 0.48 -8.83
C PHE A 69 -3.50 0.88 -8.00
N LEU A 70 -2.40 1.23 -8.65
CA LEU A 70 -1.19 1.67 -7.95
C LEU A 70 -1.42 2.96 -7.18
N ASP A 71 -2.24 3.85 -7.72
CA ASP A 71 -2.63 5.07 -7.02
C ASP A 71 -3.39 4.74 -5.73
N ALA A 72 -4.28 3.76 -5.76
CA ALA A 72 -4.98 3.30 -4.56
C ALA A 72 -4.02 2.73 -3.53
N CYS A 73 -2.98 2.01 -3.97
CA CYS A 73 -1.94 1.50 -3.07
C CYS A 73 -1.13 2.65 -2.45
N LEU A 74 -0.78 3.65 -3.25
CA LEU A 74 -0.04 4.82 -2.76
C LEU A 74 -0.88 5.64 -1.78
N THR A 75 -2.20 5.64 -1.94
CA THR A 75 -3.12 6.27 -0.99
C THR A 75 -2.96 5.63 0.39
N GLN A 76 -2.78 4.30 0.45
CA GLN A 76 -2.55 3.61 1.72
C GLN A 76 -1.25 4.08 2.38
N VAL A 77 -0.20 4.27 1.60
CA VAL A 77 1.08 4.79 2.09
C VAL A 77 0.91 6.21 2.64
N HIS A 78 0.19 7.05 1.90
CA HIS A 78 -0.06 8.42 2.31
C HIS A 78 -0.87 8.48 3.61
N GLU A 79 -1.91 7.66 3.72
CA GLU A 79 -2.72 7.57 4.94
C GLU A 79 -1.89 7.12 6.13
N LEU A 80 -1.01 6.14 5.94
CA LEU A 80 -0.09 5.70 6.98
C LEU A 80 0.82 6.85 7.43
N SER A 81 1.41 7.56 6.49
CA SER A 81 2.28 8.68 6.79
C SER A 81 1.57 9.77 7.59
N MET A 82 0.37 10.15 7.16
CA MET A 82 -0.44 11.15 7.84
C MET A 82 -0.82 10.71 9.25
N HIS A 83 -1.19 9.45 9.39
CA HIS A 83 -1.57 8.89 10.69
C HIS A 83 -0.41 8.89 11.67
N LEU A 84 0.78 8.49 11.20
CA LEU A 84 1.99 8.48 12.03
C LEU A 84 2.35 9.88 12.51
N TRP A 85 2.31 10.86 11.62
CA TRP A 85 2.59 12.23 11.97
C TRP A 85 1.59 12.80 12.98
N THR A 86 0.32 12.48 12.83
CA THR A 86 -0.74 12.94 13.72
C THR A 86 -0.53 12.39 15.12
N GLU A 87 -0.23 11.09 15.26
CA GLU A 87 -0.01 10.47 16.56
C GLU A 87 1.23 11.01 17.25
N VAL A 88 2.33 11.15 16.53
CA VAL A 88 3.58 11.67 17.09
C VAL A 88 3.43 13.12 17.51
N SER A 89 2.80 13.95 16.68
CA SER A 89 2.56 15.35 17.02
C SER A 89 1.68 15.50 18.25
N HIS A 90 0.75 14.58 18.45
CA HIS A 90 -0.13 14.59 19.62
C HIS A 90 0.63 14.23 20.88
N ASP A 91 1.52 13.25 20.80
CA ASP A 91 2.32 12.80 21.95
C ASP A 91 3.44 13.75 22.33
N SER A 92 3.90 14.58 21.41
CA SER A 92 5.04 15.47 21.65
C SER A 92 4.68 16.70 22.49
N LYS A 93 3.46 16.79 22.93
CA LYS A 93 3.03 17.83 23.85
C LYS A 93 3.20 17.35 25.29
#